data_54c7ba3320e91fafbd7bebc73a8addee
#
_entry.id   54c7ba3320e91fafbd7bebc73a8addee
#
_cell.length_a   1.000
_cell.length_b   1.000
_cell.length_c   1.000
_cell.angle_alpha   90.00
_cell.angle_beta   90.00
_cell.angle_gamma   90.00
#
_symmetry.space_group_name_H-M   'P 1'
#
loop_
_entity.id
_entity.type
_entity.pdbx_description
1 polymer ?
#
loop_
_entity_poly.entity_id
_entity_poly.type
_entity_poly.pdbx_seq_one_letter_code
_entity_poly.pdbx_strand_id
1 'polypeptide(L)'
;MRRFGDDGQLEYRATADRATYFADGSLALSTVDVDYLRGRQSVWTLSAPSGRVPPSQDRIELTGAVHVHGRDEAWVPVDFNTEQLLVELDSETLRSEAPVELHSPDKHVEAIGIVADFQGTEVELLNRVRAEIDE
;
A
#
# COMPACT_ATOMS: atom_id res chain seq x y z
N MET A 1 11.83 6.81 -7.64
CA MET A 1 10.74 7.77 -7.79
C MET A 1 10.39 8.37 -6.44
N ARG A 2 10.24 9.66 -6.37
CA ARG A 2 10.04 10.35 -5.09
C ARG A 2 9.06 11.51 -5.28
N ARG A 3 8.11 11.66 -4.36
CA ARG A 3 7.15 12.74 -4.38
C ARG A 3 6.98 13.34 -2.99
N PHE A 4 6.94 14.67 -2.90
CA PHE A 4 6.72 15.40 -1.66
C PHE A 4 5.30 15.94 -1.63
N GLY A 5 4.67 15.94 -0.45
CA GLY A 5 3.45 16.66 -0.23
C GLY A 5 3.71 18.17 -0.24
N ASP A 6 2.68 18.96 -0.45
CA ASP A 6 2.80 20.40 -0.56
C ASP A 6 3.43 21.06 0.67
N ASP A 7 3.18 20.50 1.84
CA ASP A 7 3.72 21.04 3.09
C ASP A 7 4.94 20.27 3.58
N GLY A 8 5.47 19.36 2.76
CA GLY A 8 6.54 18.46 3.20
C GLY A 8 6.10 17.50 4.28
N GLN A 9 4.79 17.37 4.51
CA GLN A 9 4.28 16.52 5.57
C GLN A 9 4.23 15.06 5.20
N LEU A 10 3.90 14.76 3.95
CA LEU A 10 3.80 13.39 3.47
C LEU A 10 4.57 13.26 2.16
N GLU A 11 5.46 12.28 2.10
CA GLU A 11 6.16 11.94 0.87
C GLU A 11 6.17 10.44 0.70
N TYR A 12 6.37 9.98 -0.52
CA TYR A 12 6.59 8.57 -0.75
C TYR A 12 7.89 8.34 -1.52
N ARG A 13 8.44 7.15 -1.31
CA ARG A 13 9.64 6.69 -2.00
C ARG A 13 9.39 5.29 -2.52
N ALA A 14 9.62 5.06 -3.78
CA ALA A 14 9.51 3.73 -4.38
C ALA A 14 10.89 3.30 -4.87
N THR A 15 11.26 2.05 -4.56
CA THR A 15 12.49 1.43 -5.02
C THR A 15 12.17 0.07 -5.63
N ALA A 16 13.02 -0.39 -6.53
CA ALA A 16 12.88 -1.70 -7.15
C ALA A 16 14.26 -2.24 -7.52
N ASP A 17 14.39 -3.56 -7.55
CA ASP A 17 15.64 -4.21 -7.99
C ASP A 17 15.85 -4.04 -9.48
N ARG A 18 14.77 -4.04 -10.23
CA ARG A 18 14.83 -3.88 -11.69
C ARG A 18 13.63 -3.09 -12.17
N ALA A 19 13.87 -2.20 -13.11
CA ALA A 19 12.82 -1.46 -13.78
C ALA A 19 13.02 -1.58 -15.29
N THR A 20 11.95 -1.90 -16.01
CA THR A 20 11.95 -1.94 -17.47
C THR A 20 11.02 -0.86 -17.96
N TYR A 21 11.56 0.03 -18.79
CA TYR A 21 10.81 1.15 -19.34
C TYR A 21 10.35 0.80 -20.75
N PHE A 22 9.06 0.90 -20.99
CA PHE A 22 8.48 0.59 -22.29
C PHE A 22 8.24 1.84 -23.14
N ALA A 23 8.13 1.64 -24.44
CA ALA A 23 7.98 2.74 -25.39
C ALA A 23 6.70 3.56 -25.15
N ASP A 24 5.65 2.96 -24.57
CA ASP A 24 4.42 3.68 -24.26
C ASP A 24 4.51 4.54 -22.99
N GLY A 25 5.63 4.52 -22.30
CA GLY A 25 5.84 5.28 -21.09
C GLY A 25 5.56 4.50 -19.81
N SER A 26 5.14 3.25 -19.91
CA SER A 26 4.92 2.41 -18.73
C SER A 26 6.22 1.83 -18.20
N LEU A 27 6.20 1.40 -16.94
CA LEU A 27 7.32 0.74 -16.27
C LEU A 27 6.87 -0.59 -15.70
N ALA A 28 7.72 -1.60 -15.83
CA ALA A 28 7.56 -2.86 -15.10
C ALA A 28 8.66 -2.93 -14.05
N LEU A 29 8.28 -3.26 -12.82
CA LEU A 29 9.18 -3.25 -11.68
C LEU A 29 9.27 -4.65 -11.06
N SER A 30 10.46 -5.02 -10.59
CA SER A 30 10.70 -6.27 -9.85
C SER A 30 11.15 -5.95 -8.45
N THR A 31 10.62 -6.68 -7.47
CA THR A 31 10.97 -6.52 -6.06
C THR A 31 10.79 -5.06 -5.64
N VAL A 32 9.53 -4.67 -5.52
CA VAL A 32 9.16 -3.28 -5.30
C VAL A 32 8.97 -3.02 -3.82
N ASP A 33 9.53 -1.91 -3.35
CA ASP A 33 9.28 -1.39 -2.00
C ASP A 33 8.81 0.05 -2.13
N VAL A 34 7.71 0.36 -1.44
CA VAL A 34 7.18 1.72 -1.39
C VAL A 34 7.07 2.15 0.06
N ASP A 35 7.67 3.27 0.40
CA ASP A 35 7.60 3.84 1.73
C ASP A 35 6.84 5.16 1.69
N TYR A 36 5.87 5.28 2.59
CA TYR A 36 5.20 6.55 2.86
C TYR A 36 5.76 7.11 4.14
N LEU A 37 6.27 8.33 4.06
CA LEU A 37 6.98 8.99 5.14
C LEU A 37 6.25 10.24 5.56
N ARG A 38 6.16 10.46 6.85
CA ARG A 38 5.71 11.73 7.42
C ARG A 38 6.89 12.30 8.20
N GLY A 39 7.49 13.35 7.65
CA GLY A 39 8.76 13.84 8.17
C GLY A 39 9.84 12.78 7.95
N ARG A 40 10.45 12.33 9.05
CA ARG A 40 11.48 11.27 8.99
C ARG A 40 10.95 9.90 9.36
N GLN A 41 9.66 9.79 9.66
CA GLN A 41 9.09 8.52 10.12
C GLN A 41 8.36 7.83 8.98
N SER A 42 8.64 6.53 8.83
CA SER A 42 7.90 5.69 7.91
C SER A 42 6.55 5.37 8.52
N VAL A 43 5.47 5.79 7.86
CA VAL A 43 4.11 5.53 8.32
C VAL A 43 3.61 4.22 7.73
N TRP A 44 3.85 4.02 6.43
CA TRP A 44 3.45 2.81 5.72
C TRP A 44 4.59 2.30 4.87
N THR A 45 4.77 0.99 4.86
CA THR A 45 5.72 0.31 3.99
C THR A 45 4.98 -0.78 3.22
N LEU A 46 5.13 -0.78 1.91
CA LEU A 46 4.52 -1.75 1.02
C LEU A 46 5.62 -2.50 0.29
N SER A 47 5.46 -3.81 0.14
CA SER A 47 6.40 -4.62 -0.64
C SER A 47 5.65 -5.60 -1.52
N ALA A 48 6.20 -5.87 -2.71
CA ALA A 48 5.62 -6.80 -3.65
C ALA A 48 6.70 -7.34 -4.58
N PRO A 49 6.53 -8.58 -5.08
CA PRO A 49 7.50 -9.14 -6.05
C PRO A 49 7.45 -8.44 -7.40
N SER A 50 6.30 -7.86 -7.77
CA SER A 50 6.14 -7.21 -9.06
C SER A 50 5.29 -5.97 -8.95
N GLY A 51 5.57 -4.99 -9.79
CA GLY A 51 4.78 -3.78 -9.89
C GLY A 51 4.76 -3.25 -11.30
N ARG A 52 3.78 -2.41 -11.59
CA ARG A 52 3.65 -1.74 -12.88
C ARG A 52 3.19 -0.31 -12.66
N VAL A 53 3.82 0.60 -13.38
CA VAL A 53 3.42 2.01 -13.42
C VAL A 53 2.91 2.29 -14.82
N PRO A 54 1.63 2.66 -15.00
CA PRO A 54 1.09 2.96 -16.33
C PRO A 54 1.68 4.27 -16.87
N PRO A 55 1.48 4.55 -18.17
CA PRO A 55 2.02 5.78 -18.77
C PRO A 55 1.58 7.07 -18.08
N SER A 56 0.41 7.08 -17.48
CA SER A 56 -0.11 8.26 -16.74
C SER A 56 0.67 8.56 -15.47
N GLN A 57 1.39 7.56 -14.93
CA GLN A 57 2.21 7.70 -13.71
C GLN A 57 1.42 8.18 -12.49
N ASP A 58 0.13 7.92 -12.45
CA ASP A 58 -0.75 8.33 -11.34
C ASP A 58 -1.02 7.22 -10.34
N ARG A 59 -0.52 6.02 -10.61
CA ARG A 59 -0.71 4.87 -9.73
C ARG A 59 0.38 3.84 -9.91
N ILE A 60 0.48 2.95 -8.93
CA ILE A 60 1.37 1.79 -8.99
C ILE A 60 0.51 0.57 -8.74
N GLU A 61 0.59 -0.40 -9.65
CA GLU A 61 -0.13 -1.66 -9.55
C GLU A 61 0.84 -2.71 -9.03
N LEU A 62 0.62 -3.19 -7.82
CA LEU A 62 1.46 -4.19 -7.17
C LEU A 62 0.78 -5.56 -7.28
N THR A 63 1.54 -6.58 -7.63
CA THR A 63 1.03 -7.94 -7.81
C THR A 63 1.97 -8.98 -7.23
N GLY A 64 1.42 -10.16 -6.94
CA GLY A 64 2.11 -11.23 -6.27
C GLY A 64 1.77 -11.19 -4.79
N ALA A 65 2.67 -11.59 -3.94
CA ALA A 65 2.45 -11.52 -2.50
C ALA A 65 2.73 -10.09 -2.02
N VAL A 66 1.68 -9.27 -1.97
CA VAL A 66 1.79 -7.87 -1.53
C VAL A 66 1.65 -7.81 -0.02
N HIS A 67 2.60 -7.19 0.63
CA HIS A 67 2.60 -7.03 2.08
C HIS A 67 2.60 -5.54 2.43
N VAL A 68 1.70 -5.14 3.31
CA VAL A 68 1.60 -3.76 3.77
C VAL A 68 1.76 -3.73 5.27
N HIS A 69 2.68 -2.91 5.74
CA HIS A 69 2.94 -2.70 7.16
C HIS A 69 2.83 -1.23 7.47
N GLY A 70 2.08 -0.89 8.50
CA GLY A 70 1.91 0.49 8.90
C GLY A 70 1.49 0.61 10.34
N ARG A 71 1.14 1.83 10.71
CA ARG A 71 0.66 2.14 12.06
C ARG A 71 -0.61 2.98 11.94
N ASP A 72 -1.57 2.70 12.80
CA ASP A 72 -2.78 3.51 12.87
C ASP A 72 -2.50 4.83 13.64
N GLU A 73 -3.54 5.65 13.84
CA GLU A 73 -3.39 6.94 14.52
C GLU A 73 -2.88 6.81 15.94
N ALA A 74 -3.13 5.66 16.59
CA ALA A 74 -2.63 5.39 17.94
C ALA A 74 -1.26 4.72 17.94
N TRP A 75 -0.59 4.68 16.77
CA TRP A 75 0.71 4.03 16.58
C TRP A 75 0.71 2.52 16.85
N VAL A 76 -0.45 1.90 16.75
CA VAL A 76 -0.56 0.43 16.83
C VAL A 76 -0.16 -0.17 15.50
N PRO A 77 0.75 -1.16 15.50
CA PRO A 77 1.17 -1.80 14.23
C PRO A 77 0.00 -2.50 13.55
N VAL A 78 -0.09 -2.35 12.24
CA VAL A 78 -1.09 -3.00 11.42
C VAL A 78 -0.39 -3.60 10.20
N ASP A 79 -0.63 -4.90 9.96
CA ASP A 79 -0.12 -5.59 8.80
C ASP A 79 -1.27 -6.12 7.98
N PHE A 80 -1.20 -6.01 6.66
CA PHE A 80 -2.12 -6.74 5.82
C PHE A 80 -1.43 -7.29 4.59
N ASN A 81 -2.00 -8.38 4.07
CA ASN A 81 -1.47 -9.12 2.93
C ASN A 81 -2.57 -9.30 1.90
N THR A 82 -2.22 -9.20 0.64
CA THR A 82 -3.14 -9.42 -0.47
C THR A 82 -2.33 -9.86 -1.70
N GLU A 83 -3.01 -10.36 -2.72
CA GLU A 83 -2.35 -10.79 -3.95
C GLU A 83 -2.19 -9.67 -4.96
N GLN A 84 -2.93 -8.58 -4.81
CA GLN A 84 -2.83 -7.43 -5.68
C GLN A 84 -3.21 -6.16 -4.92
N LEU A 85 -2.59 -5.06 -5.25
CA LEU A 85 -2.86 -3.80 -4.60
C LEU A 85 -2.64 -2.66 -5.59
N LEU A 86 -3.62 -1.76 -5.65
CA LEU A 86 -3.51 -0.55 -6.43
C LEU A 86 -3.19 0.61 -5.49
N VAL A 87 -2.06 1.27 -5.75
CA VAL A 87 -1.63 2.44 -5.00
C VAL A 87 -1.96 3.65 -5.85
N GLU A 88 -2.94 4.44 -5.45
CA GLU A 88 -3.31 5.66 -6.15
C GLU A 88 -2.57 6.83 -5.54
N LEU A 89 -1.70 7.46 -6.32
CA LEU A 89 -0.80 8.49 -5.82
C LEU A 89 -1.48 9.83 -5.61
N ASP A 90 -2.39 10.19 -6.49
CA ASP A 90 -3.06 11.49 -6.42
C ASP A 90 -4.05 11.57 -5.25
N SER A 91 -4.80 10.50 -5.02
CA SER A 91 -5.77 10.45 -3.92
C SER A 91 -5.15 9.92 -2.62
N GLU A 92 -3.91 9.45 -2.68
CA GLU A 92 -3.20 8.87 -1.53
C GLU A 92 -3.96 7.70 -0.90
N THR A 93 -4.46 6.80 -1.76
CA THR A 93 -5.23 5.64 -1.31
C THR A 93 -4.64 4.33 -1.78
N LEU A 94 -4.94 3.27 -1.02
CA LEU A 94 -4.67 1.88 -1.37
C LEU A 94 -5.99 1.18 -1.66
N ARG A 95 -5.99 0.34 -2.67
CA ARG A 95 -7.19 -0.44 -3.01
C ARG A 95 -6.82 -1.84 -3.47
N SER A 96 -7.57 -2.82 -3.00
CA SER A 96 -7.50 -4.19 -3.52
C SER A 96 -8.91 -4.74 -3.63
N GLU A 97 -9.15 -5.56 -4.66
CA GLU A 97 -10.39 -6.30 -4.81
C GLU A 97 -10.19 -7.79 -4.49
N ALA A 98 -8.97 -8.18 -4.19
CA ALA A 98 -8.61 -9.55 -3.86
C ALA A 98 -8.84 -9.84 -2.38
N PRO A 99 -8.75 -11.12 -1.96
CA PRO A 99 -8.78 -11.45 -0.54
C PRO A 99 -7.67 -10.77 0.23
N VAL A 100 -7.99 -10.28 1.42
CA VAL A 100 -7.08 -9.52 2.28
C VAL A 100 -7.10 -10.11 3.66
N GLU A 101 -5.92 -10.26 4.28
CA GLU A 101 -5.78 -10.59 5.69
C GLU A 101 -5.14 -9.40 6.40
N LEU A 102 -5.78 -8.94 7.46
CA LEU A 102 -5.28 -7.84 8.28
C LEU A 102 -4.97 -8.35 9.67
N HIS A 103 -3.78 -8.02 10.16
CA HIS A 103 -3.31 -8.42 11.49
C HIS A 103 -2.93 -7.19 12.29
N SER A 104 -3.37 -7.15 13.54
CA SER A 104 -2.86 -6.21 14.53
C SER A 104 -2.67 -6.99 15.83
N PRO A 105 -2.06 -6.39 16.89
CA PRO A 105 -1.75 -7.16 18.08
C PRO A 105 -2.93 -7.85 18.75
N ASP A 106 -4.14 -7.31 18.59
CA ASP A 106 -5.34 -7.83 19.27
C ASP A 106 -6.42 -8.32 18.33
N LYS A 107 -6.17 -8.35 17.00
CA LYS A 107 -7.20 -8.81 16.07
C LYS A 107 -6.62 -9.36 14.78
N HIS A 108 -7.41 -10.22 14.17
CA HIS A 108 -7.16 -10.78 12.86
C HIS A 108 -8.46 -10.60 12.05
N VAL A 109 -8.35 -9.98 10.91
CA VAL A 109 -9.51 -9.70 10.05
C VAL A 109 -9.24 -10.22 8.65
N GLU A 110 -10.23 -10.90 8.08
CA GLU A 110 -10.19 -11.36 6.71
C GLU A 110 -11.35 -10.72 5.96
N ALA A 111 -11.11 -10.34 4.72
CA ALA A 111 -12.15 -9.73 3.88
C ALA A 111 -11.80 -9.93 2.41
N ILE A 112 -12.76 -9.64 1.54
CA ILE A 112 -12.52 -9.57 0.11
C ILE A 112 -12.65 -8.10 -0.26
N GLY A 113 -11.52 -7.49 -0.56
CA GLY A 113 -11.46 -6.08 -0.91
C GLY A 113 -11.14 -5.16 0.26
N ILE A 114 -10.36 -4.15 -0.01
CA ILE A 114 -9.97 -3.15 0.98
C ILE A 114 -9.77 -1.81 0.27
N VAL A 115 -10.11 -0.74 0.97
CA VAL A 115 -9.75 0.63 0.60
C VAL A 115 -9.18 1.29 1.84
N ALA A 116 -7.98 1.84 1.74
CA ALA A 116 -7.33 2.51 2.86
C ALA A 116 -6.74 3.84 2.40
N ASP A 117 -6.71 4.77 3.33
CA ASP A 117 -6.13 6.09 3.14
C ASP A 117 -4.72 6.08 3.74
N PHE A 118 -3.73 6.58 3.00
CA PHE A 118 -2.35 6.66 3.48
C PHE A 118 -2.17 7.58 4.67
N GLN A 119 -3.08 8.50 4.88
CA GLN A 119 -3.02 9.35 6.06
C GLN A 119 -3.40 8.59 7.33
N GLY A 120 -3.84 7.34 7.16
CA GLY A 120 -4.10 6.46 8.28
C GLY A 120 -5.41 6.72 9.00
N THR A 121 -6.28 7.52 8.39
CA THR A 121 -7.53 7.90 9.04
C THR A 121 -8.63 6.87 8.90
N GLU A 122 -8.58 6.05 7.85
CA GLU A 122 -9.67 5.11 7.60
C GLU A 122 -9.20 3.91 6.80
N VAL A 123 -9.67 2.73 7.21
CA VAL A 123 -9.51 1.49 6.46
C VAL A 123 -10.89 0.88 6.32
N GLU A 124 -11.32 0.66 5.10
CA GLU A 124 -12.63 0.07 4.82
C GLU A 124 -12.46 -1.29 4.19
N LEU A 125 -13.11 -2.30 4.78
CA LEU A 125 -13.14 -3.65 4.26
C LEU A 125 -14.47 -3.86 3.55
N LEU A 126 -14.43 -4.38 2.33
CA LEU A 126 -15.55 -4.23 1.42
C LEU A 126 -16.56 -5.38 1.47
N ASN A 127 -16.12 -6.64 1.46
CA ASN A 127 -17.01 -7.79 1.36
C ASN A 127 -16.55 -8.93 2.24
N ARG A 128 -17.50 -9.75 2.69
CA ARG A 128 -17.23 -10.99 3.43
C ARG A 128 -16.26 -10.80 4.58
N VAL A 129 -16.46 -9.75 5.34
CA VAL A 129 -15.58 -9.40 6.45
C VAL A 129 -15.77 -10.37 7.60
N ARG A 130 -14.65 -10.97 8.04
CA ARG A 130 -14.63 -11.85 9.19
C ARG A 130 -13.54 -11.38 10.14
N ALA A 131 -13.89 -11.14 11.37
CA ALA A 131 -12.95 -10.63 12.35
C ALA A 131 -12.90 -11.52 13.59
N GLU A 132 -11.68 -11.77 14.08
CA GLU A 132 -11.41 -12.41 15.35
C GLU A 132 -10.68 -11.40 16.22
N ILE A 133 -11.25 -11.11 17.37
CA ILE A 133 -10.71 -10.11 18.29
C ILE A 133 -10.36 -10.79 19.60
N ASP A 134 -9.10 -10.68 20.01
CA ASP A 134 -8.61 -11.17 21.28
C ASP A 134 -8.79 -10.09 22.33
N GLU A 135 -9.40 -10.43 23.43
CA GLU A 135 -9.57 -9.48 24.55
C GLU A 135 -8.50 -9.67 25.61
#